data_425afd8ea59df57b6be19ff46d9ffbfb
#
_entry.id   425afd8ea59df57b6be19ff46d9ffbfb
#
_cell.length_a   1.000
_cell.length_b   1.000
_cell.length_c   1.000
_cell.angle_alpha   90.00
_cell.angle_beta   90.00
_cell.angle_gamma   90.00
#
_symmetry.space_group_name_H-M   'P 1'
#
loop_
_entity.id
_entity.type
_entity.pdbx_description
1 polymer ?
#
loop_
_entity_poly.entity_id
_entity_poly.type
_entity_poly.pdbx_seq_one_letter_code
_entity_poly.pdbx_strand_id
1 'polypeptide(L)'
;MNSKIVIAHSNQQILDCYPVMAELRPHIQPDQFLPMVKRLKEISGFQLAYLMDSEIKAVAGFRVSEWLAGGKYLEIEDMVAKSSERSKGYGGELFDWLVEHARENDCQQVRLVSRVSRVDAHRFYLRKGMNLEAHYFSMNLQ
;
A
#
# COMPACT_ATOMS: atom_id res chain seq x y z
N MET A 1 -2.61 14.93 -17.87
CA MET A 1 -1.84 14.32 -16.78
C MET A 1 -1.28 13.01 -17.26
N ASN A 2 0.01 12.84 -17.12
CA ASN A 2 0.69 11.67 -17.65
C ASN A 2 1.05 10.64 -16.57
N SER A 3 0.28 10.61 -15.49
CA SER A 3 0.51 9.61 -14.46
C SER A 3 0.02 8.24 -14.91
N LYS A 4 0.75 7.22 -14.52
CA LYS A 4 0.32 5.84 -14.73
C LYS A 4 0.68 5.02 -13.52
N ILE A 5 -0.10 3.99 -13.27
CA ILE A 5 0.09 3.11 -12.12
C ILE A 5 0.46 1.73 -12.63
N VAL A 6 1.52 1.16 -12.05
CA VAL A 6 2.13 -0.08 -12.51
C VAL A 6 2.36 -0.97 -11.29
N ILE A 7 2.10 -2.27 -11.46
CA ILE A 7 2.51 -3.27 -10.46
C ILE A 7 3.97 -3.62 -10.73
N ALA A 8 4.80 -3.58 -9.69
CA ALA A 8 6.22 -3.87 -9.81
C ALA A 8 6.44 -5.37 -9.93
N HIS A 9 6.96 -5.82 -11.06
CA HIS A 9 7.24 -7.23 -11.31
C HIS A 9 8.74 -7.55 -11.31
N SER A 10 9.54 -6.67 -11.91
CA SER A 10 10.99 -6.91 -12.01
C SER A 10 11.71 -6.44 -10.74
N ASN A 11 12.90 -6.98 -10.52
CA ASN A 11 13.74 -6.54 -9.41
C ASN A 11 13.99 -5.03 -9.48
N GLN A 12 14.22 -4.50 -10.69
CA GLN A 12 14.48 -3.07 -10.83
C GLN A 12 13.26 -2.24 -10.48
N GLN A 13 12.07 -2.66 -10.90
CA GLN A 13 10.84 -1.94 -10.54
C GLN A 13 10.63 -1.93 -9.02
N ILE A 14 10.93 -3.06 -8.36
CA ILE A 14 10.82 -3.13 -6.90
C ILE A 14 11.83 -2.17 -6.26
N LEU A 15 13.08 -2.19 -6.72
CA LEU A 15 14.13 -1.31 -6.18
C LEU A 15 13.78 0.16 -6.40
N ASP A 16 13.18 0.50 -7.53
CA ASP A 16 12.78 1.88 -7.83
C ASP A 16 11.74 2.41 -6.83
N CYS A 17 10.99 1.53 -6.18
CA CYS A 17 10.01 1.92 -5.17
C CYS A 17 10.65 2.28 -3.83
N TYR A 18 11.88 1.83 -3.58
CA TYR A 18 12.49 1.94 -2.25
C TYR A 18 12.59 3.37 -1.73
N PRO A 19 13.07 4.36 -2.52
CA PRO A 19 13.23 5.71 -1.97
C PRO A 19 11.93 6.31 -1.41
N VAL A 20 10.80 6.06 -2.07
CA VAL A 20 9.50 6.54 -1.59
C VAL A 20 9.02 5.70 -0.42
N MET A 21 9.13 4.38 -0.51
CA MET A 21 8.74 3.49 0.59
C MET A 21 9.54 3.76 1.86
N ALA A 22 10.81 4.11 1.73
CA ALA A 22 11.67 4.40 2.87
C ALA A 22 11.17 5.59 3.70
N GLU A 23 10.40 6.50 3.11
CA GLU A 23 9.79 7.59 3.87
C GLU A 23 8.77 7.07 4.88
N LEU A 24 8.08 5.98 4.56
CA LEU A 24 7.12 5.34 5.46
C LEU A 24 7.79 4.30 6.36
N ARG A 25 8.75 3.57 5.83
CA ARG A 25 9.44 2.47 6.52
C ARG A 25 10.95 2.73 6.63
N PRO A 26 11.35 3.77 7.36
CA PRO A 26 12.78 4.16 7.39
C PRO A 26 13.70 3.13 8.05
N HIS A 27 13.13 2.17 8.78
CA HIS A 27 13.90 1.11 9.44
C HIS A 27 14.39 0.03 8.46
N ILE A 28 13.86 -0.01 7.22
CA ILE A 28 14.28 -1.00 6.24
C ILE A 28 15.48 -0.44 5.46
N GLN A 29 16.61 -1.14 5.52
CA GLN A 29 17.81 -0.70 4.85
C GLN A 29 17.77 -0.98 3.34
N PRO A 30 18.52 -0.23 2.52
CA PRO A 30 18.48 -0.42 1.06
C PRO A 30 18.74 -1.85 0.60
N ASP A 31 19.67 -2.55 1.25
CA ASP A 31 20.03 -3.92 0.86
C ASP A 31 19.04 -4.98 1.37
N GLN A 32 18.15 -4.59 2.28
CA GLN A 32 17.12 -5.50 2.83
C GLN A 32 15.83 -5.48 2.04
N PHE A 33 15.56 -4.40 1.31
CA PHE A 33 14.25 -4.16 0.72
C PHE A 33 13.87 -5.21 -0.32
N LEU A 34 14.71 -5.43 -1.32
CA LEU A 34 14.41 -6.37 -2.39
C LEU A 34 14.22 -7.81 -1.86
N PRO A 35 15.14 -8.35 -1.04
CA PRO A 35 14.92 -9.70 -0.50
C PRO A 35 13.64 -9.81 0.32
N MET A 36 13.31 -8.78 1.10
CA MET A 36 12.11 -8.78 1.93
C MET A 36 10.85 -8.78 1.07
N VAL A 37 10.79 -7.93 0.06
CA VAL A 37 9.64 -7.88 -0.84
C VAL A 37 9.44 -9.22 -1.53
N LYS A 38 10.53 -9.83 -2.02
CA LYS A 38 10.45 -11.13 -2.69
C LYS A 38 9.95 -12.22 -1.74
N ARG A 39 10.41 -12.21 -0.50
CA ARG A 39 9.96 -13.16 0.52
C ARG A 39 8.47 -12.98 0.84
N LEU A 40 8.03 -11.74 1.02
CA LEU A 40 6.63 -11.44 1.30
C LEU A 40 5.73 -11.85 0.14
N LYS A 41 6.19 -11.63 -1.09
CA LYS A 41 5.46 -12.04 -2.29
C LYS A 41 5.22 -13.55 -2.29
N GLU A 42 6.24 -14.31 -1.93
CA GLU A 42 6.16 -15.77 -1.89
C GLU A 42 5.26 -16.28 -0.77
N ILE A 43 5.36 -15.67 0.42
CA ILE A 43 4.63 -16.12 1.61
C ILE A 43 3.16 -15.71 1.58
N SER A 44 2.87 -14.50 1.15
CA SER A 44 1.52 -13.94 1.31
C SER A 44 0.95 -13.32 0.04
N GLY A 45 1.66 -13.41 -1.09
CA GLY A 45 1.20 -12.78 -2.32
C GLY A 45 1.33 -11.27 -2.31
N PHE A 46 2.19 -10.72 -1.45
CA PHE A 46 2.42 -9.28 -1.35
C PHE A 46 2.88 -8.72 -2.69
N GLN A 47 2.34 -7.56 -3.06
CA GLN A 47 2.69 -6.86 -4.30
C GLN A 47 2.93 -5.38 -4.01
N LEU A 48 3.73 -4.75 -4.87
CA LEU A 48 3.91 -3.32 -4.87
C LEU A 48 3.27 -2.73 -6.11
N ALA A 49 2.57 -1.62 -5.94
CA ALA A 49 2.12 -0.79 -7.06
C ALA A 49 2.70 0.61 -6.86
N TYR A 50 3.03 1.27 -7.96
CA TYR A 50 3.56 2.63 -7.88
C TYR A 50 2.93 3.53 -8.94
N LEU A 51 2.82 4.79 -8.58
CA LEU A 51 2.34 5.82 -9.49
C LEU A 51 3.55 6.58 -10.04
N MET A 52 3.68 6.55 -11.37
CA MET A 52 4.76 7.19 -12.09
C MET A 52 4.22 8.43 -12.81
N ASP A 53 4.84 9.56 -12.53
CA ASP A 53 4.59 10.82 -13.23
C ASP A 53 5.94 11.53 -13.34
N SER A 54 6.67 11.23 -14.40
CA SER A 54 8.08 11.53 -14.67
C SER A 54 9.04 10.83 -13.70
N GLU A 55 8.63 10.62 -12.47
CA GLU A 55 9.31 9.79 -11.47
C GLU A 55 8.25 9.16 -10.57
N ILE A 56 8.65 8.25 -9.70
CA ILE A 56 7.69 7.62 -8.79
C ILE A 56 7.25 8.64 -7.74
N LYS A 57 5.94 8.86 -7.65
CA LYS A 57 5.34 9.85 -6.75
C LYS A 57 4.61 9.21 -5.57
N ALA A 58 4.19 7.96 -5.70
CA ALA A 58 3.50 7.24 -4.63
C ALA A 58 3.71 5.75 -4.80
N VAL A 59 3.71 5.03 -3.69
CA VAL A 59 3.90 3.58 -3.66
C VAL A 59 2.91 2.97 -2.68
N ALA A 60 2.39 1.80 -3.04
CA ALA A 60 1.54 1.00 -2.14
C ALA A 60 2.03 -0.43 -2.10
N GLY A 61 2.01 -1.01 -0.89
CA GLY A 61 2.18 -2.43 -0.71
C GLY A 61 0.82 -3.03 -0.35
N PHE A 62 0.44 -4.11 -1.00
CA PHE A 62 -0.88 -4.68 -0.80
C PHE A 62 -0.87 -6.17 -1.09
N ARG A 63 -1.90 -6.84 -0.63
CA ARG A 63 -2.12 -8.25 -0.97
C ARG A 63 -3.61 -8.54 -1.10
N VAL A 64 -3.92 -9.52 -1.93
CA VAL A 64 -5.28 -10.05 -2.06
C VAL A 64 -5.30 -11.39 -1.35
N SER A 65 -6.27 -11.58 -0.48
CA SER A 65 -6.39 -12.81 0.30
C SER A 65 -7.85 -13.07 0.62
N GLU A 66 -8.11 -14.06 1.44
CA GLU A 66 -9.47 -14.44 1.79
C GLU A 66 -9.50 -14.88 3.26
N TRP A 67 -10.60 -14.54 3.96
CA TRP A 67 -10.81 -14.99 5.33
C TRP A 67 -12.24 -15.45 5.51
N LEU A 68 -12.47 -16.24 6.54
CA LEU A 68 -13.78 -16.84 6.77
C LEU A 68 -14.87 -15.80 7.04
N ALA A 69 -14.51 -14.73 7.73
CA ALA A 69 -15.49 -13.73 8.18
C ALA A 69 -16.12 -12.93 7.04
N GLY A 70 -15.37 -12.61 6.00
CA GLY A 70 -15.86 -11.69 4.98
C GLY A 70 -15.48 -12.02 3.54
N GLY A 71 -14.88 -13.19 3.30
CA GLY A 71 -14.52 -13.59 1.95
C GLY A 71 -13.24 -12.92 1.45
N LYS A 72 -13.18 -12.71 0.15
CA LYS A 72 -11.98 -12.20 -0.50
C LYS A 72 -11.82 -10.70 -0.26
N TYR A 73 -10.60 -10.27 0.03
CA TYR A 73 -10.31 -8.87 0.32
C TYR A 73 -8.98 -8.45 -0.25
N LEU A 74 -8.82 -7.15 -0.47
CA LEU A 74 -7.53 -6.53 -0.74
C LEU A 74 -7.12 -5.76 0.51
N GLU A 75 -5.95 -6.06 1.05
CA GLU A 75 -5.41 -5.32 2.18
C GLU A 75 -4.29 -4.40 1.72
N ILE A 76 -4.44 -3.11 2.03
CA ILE A 76 -3.38 -2.14 1.82
C ILE A 76 -2.51 -2.18 3.07
N GLU A 77 -1.27 -2.64 2.93
CA GLU A 77 -0.34 -2.76 4.05
C GLU A 77 0.58 -1.55 4.18
N ASP A 78 0.86 -0.90 3.04
CA ASP A 78 1.71 0.28 2.98
C ASP A 78 1.13 1.22 1.94
N MET A 79 1.08 2.50 2.24
CA MET A 79 0.73 3.50 1.24
C MET A 79 1.38 4.82 1.61
N VAL A 80 2.15 5.37 0.67
CA VAL A 80 2.91 6.59 0.92
C VAL A 80 3.04 7.38 -0.36
N ALA A 81 2.80 8.69 -0.26
CA ALA A 81 3.11 9.64 -1.32
C ALA A 81 4.43 10.32 -0.98
N LYS A 82 5.23 10.59 -2.00
CA LYS A 82 6.51 11.27 -1.84
C LYS A 82 6.28 12.61 -1.11
N SER A 83 7.06 12.87 -0.06
CA SER A 83 6.82 14.00 0.83
C SER A 83 6.83 15.35 0.11
N SER A 84 7.71 15.50 -0.89
CA SER A 84 7.80 16.72 -1.68
C SER A 84 6.59 16.93 -2.61
N GLU A 85 5.75 15.90 -2.77
CA GLU A 85 4.64 15.92 -3.70
C GLU A 85 3.29 15.74 -3.01
N ARG A 86 3.24 15.85 -1.68
CA ARG A 86 1.99 15.74 -0.93
C ARG A 86 1.05 16.88 -1.33
N SER A 87 -0.25 16.64 -1.23
CA SER A 87 -1.33 17.56 -1.62
C SER A 87 -1.55 17.67 -3.12
N LYS A 88 -0.84 16.90 -3.95
CA LYS A 88 -1.04 16.89 -5.39
C LYS A 88 -2.00 15.78 -5.85
N GLY A 89 -2.53 15.00 -4.91
CA GLY A 89 -3.53 13.99 -5.22
C GLY A 89 -3.00 12.64 -5.65
N TYR A 90 -1.69 12.42 -5.61
CA TYR A 90 -1.10 11.14 -6.03
C TYR A 90 -1.54 9.98 -5.15
N GLY A 91 -1.60 10.20 -3.83
CA GLY A 91 -2.06 9.16 -2.90
C GLY A 91 -3.50 8.76 -3.16
N GLY A 92 -4.36 9.76 -3.42
CA GLY A 92 -5.77 9.50 -3.74
C GLY A 92 -5.94 8.76 -5.04
N GLU A 93 -5.15 9.10 -6.05
CA GLU A 93 -5.18 8.43 -7.34
C GLU A 93 -4.75 6.96 -7.20
N LEU A 94 -3.70 6.71 -6.43
CA LEU A 94 -3.23 5.34 -6.19
C LEU A 94 -4.26 4.55 -5.38
N PHE A 95 -4.87 5.17 -4.37
CA PHE A 95 -5.91 4.53 -3.59
C PHE A 95 -7.09 4.11 -4.48
N ASP A 96 -7.55 5.00 -5.35
CA ASP A 96 -8.67 4.71 -6.24
C ASP A 96 -8.33 3.56 -7.20
N TRP A 97 -7.08 3.50 -7.65
CA TRP A 97 -6.62 2.38 -8.48
C TRP A 97 -6.67 1.05 -7.71
N LEU A 98 -6.26 1.08 -6.43
CA LEU A 98 -6.28 -0.13 -5.60
C LEU A 98 -7.72 -0.62 -5.39
N VAL A 99 -8.66 0.29 -5.18
CA VAL A 99 -10.08 -0.06 -5.04
C VAL A 99 -10.58 -0.72 -6.33
N GLU A 100 -10.24 -0.16 -7.48
CA GLU A 100 -10.66 -0.73 -8.76
C GLU A 100 -10.00 -2.09 -9.00
N HIS A 101 -8.73 -2.21 -8.64
CA HIS A 101 -8.00 -3.47 -8.74
C HIS A 101 -8.68 -4.56 -7.87
N ALA A 102 -9.14 -4.16 -6.69
CA ALA A 102 -9.89 -5.07 -5.81
C ALA A 102 -11.18 -5.54 -6.47
N ARG A 103 -11.91 -4.63 -7.11
CA ARG A 103 -13.13 -4.99 -7.82
C ARG A 103 -12.86 -5.96 -8.96
N GLU A 104 -11.81 -5.71 -9.73
CA GLU A 104 -11.42 -6.56 -10.85
C GLU A 104 -10.99 -7.95 -10.40
N ASN A 105 -10.58 -8.09 -9.15
CA ASN A 105 -10.18 -9.37 -8.57
C ASN A 105 -11.28 -9.98 -7.70
N ASP A 106 -12.52 -9.51 -7.84
CA ASP A 106 -13.69 -10.04 -7.14
C ASP A 106 -13.59 -9.97 -5.62
N CYS A 107 -12.88 -8.96 -5.11
CA CYS A 107 -12.80 -8.76 -3.67
C CYS A 107 -14.11 -8.20 -3.13
N GLN A 108 -14.49 -8.65 -1.94
CA GLN A 108 -15.67 -8.16 -1.22
C GLN A 108 -15.36 -6.87 -0.45
N GLN A 109 -14.08 -6.64 -0.15
CA GLN A 109 -13.70 -5.55 0.73
C GLN A 109 -12.27 -5.09 0.43
N VAL A 110 -12.03 -3.79 0.58
CA VAL A 110 -10.69 -3.22 0.72
C VAL A 110 -10.54 -2.84 2.18
N ARG A 111 -9.43 -3.22 2.79
CA ARG A 111 -9.21 -2.92 4.20
C ARG A 111 -7.76 -2.54 4.47
N LEU A 112 -7.53 -1.91 5.59
CA LEU A 112 -6.19 -1.58 6.06
C LEU A 112 -6.19 -1.40 7.57
N VAL A 113 -5.01 -1.43 8.17
CA VAL A 113 -4.82 -1.01 9.56
C VAL A 113 -3.95 0.24 9.56
N SER A 114 -4.29 1.16 10.45
CA SER A 114 -3.56 2.41 10.60
C SER A 114 -3.41 2.71 12.08
N ARG A 115 -2.21 3.10 12.50
CA ARG A 115 -1.97 3.43 13.90
C ARG A 115 -2.87 4.57 14.34
N VAL A 116 -3.34 4.51 15.61
CA VAL A 116 -4.27 5.49 16.15
C VAL A 116 -3.70 6.92 16.12
N SER A 117 -2.38 7.06 16.10
CA SER A 117 -1.72 8.37 16.07
C SER A 117 -1.73 9.04 14.69
N ARG A 118 -2.05 8.29 13.62
CA ARG A 118 -2.01 8.83 12.25
C ARG A 118 -3.34 9.49 11.86
N VAL A 119 -3.67 10.58 12.54
CA VAL A 119 -4.97 11.25 12.41
C VAL A 119 -5.24 11.74 10.98
N ASP A 120 -4.24 12.30 10.32
CA ASP A 120 -4.42 12.81 8.95
C ASP A 120 -4.70 11.66 7.97
N ALA A 121 -4.04 10.52 8.15
CA ALA A 121 -4.32 9.34 7.34
C ALA A 121 -5.76 8.86 7.55
N HIS A 122 -6.23 8.87 8.80
CA HIS A 122 -7.61 8.48 9.12
C HIS A 122 -8.62 9.37 8.41
N ARG A 123 -8.40 10.68 8.39
CA ARG A 123 -9.27 11.61 7.68
C ARG A 123 -9.32 11.30 6.20
N PHE A 124 -8.16 11.00 5.61
CA PHE A 124 -8.08 10.62 4.21
C PHE A 124 -8.91 9.36 3.92
N TYR A 125 -8.77 8.32 4.74
CA TYR A 125 -9.50 7.08 4.53
C TYR A 125 -11.00 7.27 4.69
N LEU A 126 -11.42 8.06 5.68
CA LEU A 126 -12.84 8.35 5.88
C LEU A 126 -13.43 9.14 4.70
N ARG A 127 -12.66 10.09 4.15
CA ARG A 127 -13.09 10.83 2.96
C ARG A 127 -13.24 9.91 1.74
N LYS A 128 -12.44 8.86 1.69
CA LYS A 128 -12.52 7.87 0.59
C LYS A 128 -13.68 6.88 0.77
N GLY A 129 -14.41 6.97 1.85
CA GLY A 129 -15.57 6.15 2.09
C GLY A 129 -15.33 4.91 2.93
N MET A 130 -14.15 4.80 3.55
CA MET A 130 -13.87 3.70 4.46
C MET A 130 -14.52 3.95 5.81
N ASN A 131 -14.81 2.88 6.54
CA ASN A 131 -15.40 2.92 7.88
C ASN A 131 -14.40 2.36 8.89
N LEU A 132 -14.43 2.88 10.09
CA LEU A 132 -13.68 2.29 11.20
C LEU A 132 -14.50 1.12 11.73
N GLU A 133 -14.09 -0.10 11.41
CA GLU A 133 -14.90 -1.29 11.73
C GLU A 133 -14.38 -2.14 12.88
N ALA A 134 -13.07 -2.07 13.16
CA ALA A 134 -12.48 -3.02 14.10
C ALA A 134 -11.26 -2.42 14.78
N HIS A 135 -10.88 -3.03 15.89
CA HIS A 135 -9.65 -2.67 16.60
C HIS A 135 -8.57 -3.68 16.26
N TYR A 136 -7.35 -3.19 16.15
CA TYR A 136 -6.16 -4.01 15.92
C TYR A 136 -5.47 -4.27 17.25
N PHE A 137 -5.29 -5.54 17.59
CA PHE A 137 -4.59 -5.93 18.82
C PHE A 137 -3.28 -6.62 18.47
N SER A 138 -2.20 -6.27 19.17
CA SER A 138 -0.91 -6.90 18.96
C SER A 138 -0.22 -7.13 20.29
N MET A 139 0.67 -8.10 20.32
CA MET A 139 1.49 -8.40 21.47
C MET A 139 2.91 -8.66 20.98
N ASN A 140 3.87 -7.88 21.47
CA ASN A 140 5.26 -8.11 21.12
C ASN A 140 5.76 -9.34 21.86
N LEU A 141 6.47 -10.21 21.15
CA LEU A 141 6.97 -11.46 21.72
C LEU A 141 8.45 -11.41 22.05
N GLN A 142 9.11 -10.31 21.74
CA GLN A 142 10.54 -10.10 22.04
C GLN A 142 10.79 -8.71 22.57
#